data_188a30aafcf34c1aa8c7909549bd7617
#
_entry.id   188a30aafcf34c1aa8c7909549bd7617
#
_cell.length_a   1.000
_cell.length_b   1.000
_cell.length_c   1.000
_cell.angle_alpha   90.00
_cell.angle_beta   90.00
_cell.angle_gamma   90.00
#
_symmetry.space_group_name_H-M   'P 1'
#
loop_
_entity.id
_entity.type
_entity.pdbx_description
1 polymer ?
#
loop_
_entity_poly.entity_id
_entity_poly.type
_entity_poly.pdbx_seq_one_letter_code
_entity_poly.pdbx_strand_id
1 'polypeptide(L)'
;MIADTDGFTTAHRDASYGEEVNGKYQESLFTLHLYLNDSKAEVEGAELVGGATPFLSGDQKRRVDVHPKAGRVLIFQQRGLLHSGDDVTAGVKYTMRTDMMFEMVKPEDDVKVGKAAETNKS
;
A
#
# COMPACT_ATOMS: atom_id res chain seq x y z
N MET A 1 -5.34 0.86 11.51
CA MET A 1 -4.63 1.90 12.28
C MET A 1 -4.80 3.24 11.60
N ILE A 2 -5.31 4.23 12.30
CA ILE A 2 -5.41 5.60 11.78
C ILE A 2 -4.12 6.32 12.19
N ALA A 3 -3.38 6.82 11.21
CA ALA A 3 -2.15 7.55 11.45
C ALA A 3 -2.40 9.04 11.21
N ASP A 4 -2.07 9.85 12.19
CA ASP A 4 -1.95 11.30 12.03
C ASP A 4 -0.48 11.58 11.69
N THR A 5 -0.25 12.15 10.54
CA THR A 5 1.10 12.42 10.08
C THR A 5 1.32 13.92 9.97
N ASP A 6 1.81 14.49 11.05
CA ASP A 6 2.25 15.91 11.10
C ASP A 6 3.65 16.10 10.51
N GLY A 7 4.07 15.25 9.62
CA GLY A 7 5.40 15.32 9.06
C GLY A 7 5.51 14.60 7.73
N PHE A 8 6.68 14.71 7.12
CA PHE A 8 6.97 13.94 5.93
C PHE A 8 7.59 12.59 6.31
N THR A 9 7.30 11.58 5.51
CA THR A 9 7.98 10.28 5.60
C THR A 9 9.14 10.27 4.61
N THR A 10 10.33 9.93 5.07
CA THR A 10 11.49 9.76 4.20
C THR A 10 11.21 8.70 3.13
N ALA A 11 11.73 8.91 1.93
CA ALA A 11 11.61 7.95 0.84
C ALA A 11 12.12 6.58 1.26
N HIS A 12 11.28 5.56 1.10
CA HIS A 12 11.58 4.19 1.52
C HIS A 12 10.80 3.17 0.69
N ARG A 13 11.18 1.92 0.84
CA ARG A 13 10.41 0.77 0.37
C ARG A 13 9.84 0.08 1.59
N ASP A 14 8.58 -0.32 1.51
CA ASP A 14 7.97 -1.05 2.61
C ASP A 14 8.63 -2.43 2.75
N ALA A 15 8.80 -2.85 3.99
CA ALA A 15 9.24 -4.21 4.29
C ALA A 15 8.03 -5.14 4.35
N SER A 16 8.21 -6.37 3.89
CA SER A 16 7.18 -7.39 4.06
C SER A 16 7.17 -7.91 5.50
N TYR A 17 5.98 -8.30 5.93
CA TYR A 17 5.75 -8.91 7.23
C TYR A 17 5.38 -10.37 7.03
N GLY A 18 5.96 -11.26 7.82
CA GLY A 18 5.66 -12.69 7.75
C GLY A 18 5.30 -13.26 9.09
N GLU A 19 4.36 -14.20 9.11
CA GLU A 19 3.99 -14.94 10.30
C GLU A 19 3.47 -16.33 9.96
N GLU A 20 3.53 -17.24 10.93
CA GLU A 20 2.95 -18.56 10.82
C GLU A 20 1.60 -18.58 11.51
N VAL A 21 0.56 -19.01 10.79
CA VAL A 21 -0.82 -19.10 11.28
C VAL A 21 -1.33 -20.50 10.97
N ASN A 22 -1.70 -21.25 12.01
CA ASN A 22 -2.22 -22.62 11.88
C ASN A 22 -1.31 -23.55 11.06
N GLY A 23 0.01 -23.45 11.27
CA GLY A 23 0.99 -24.27 10.57
C GLY A 23 1.29 -23.83 9.13
N LYS A 24 0.71 -22.72 8.68
CA LYS A 24 0.91 -22.16 7.35
C LYS A 24 1.61 -20.82 7.44
N TYR A 25 2.62 -20.62 6.61
CA TYR A 25 3.35 -19.36 6.56
C TYR A 25 2.62 -18.37 5.66
N GLN A 26 2.39 -17.20 6.19
CA GLN A 26 1.79 -16.08 5.48
C GLN A 26 2.76 -14.92 5.42
N GLU A 27 2.74 -14.20 4.31
CA GLU A 27 3.59 -13.03 4.09
C GLU A 27 2.79 -11.91 3.44
N SER A 28 3.05 -10.69 3.88
CA SER A 28 2.47 -9.53 3.22
C SER A 28 3.24 -9.22 1.93
N LEU A 29 2.52 -8.94 0.85
CA LEU A 29 3.11 -8.57 -0.43
C LEU A 29 2.70 -7.17 -0.88
N PHE A 30 1.52 -6.72 -0.46
CA PHE A 30 0.96 -5.43 -0.85
C PHE A 30 0.55 -4.63 0.36
N THR A 31 0.72 -3.32 0.25
CA THR A 31 0.14 -2.35 1.18
C THR A 31 -1.16 -1.84 0.59
N LEU A 32 -2.19 -1.78 1.42
CA LEU A 32 -3.44 -1.12 1.10
C LEU A 32 -3.53 0.14 1.96
N HIS A 33 -3.69 1.28 1.31
CA HIS A 33 -3.75 2.59 1.95
C HIS A 33 -5.05 3.27 1.56
N LEU A 34 -5.89 3.58 2.55
CA LEU A 34 -7.18 4.24 2.34
C LEU A 34 -7.10 5.67 2.85
N TYR A 35 -7.44 6.62 2.00
CA TYR A 35 -7.58 8.02 2.39
C TYR A 35 -9.00 8.26 2.90
N LEU A 36 -9.10 8.92 4.06
CA LEU A 36 -10.39 9.13 4.74
C LEU A 36 -10.94 10.54 4.56
N ASN A 37 -10.13 11.47 4.07
CA ASN A 37 -10.57 12.84 3.80
C ASN A 37 -9.94 13.41 2.55
N ASP A 38 -10.51 14.51 2.08
CA ASP A 38 -10.12 15.15 0.84
C ASP A 38 -8.99 16.15 1.03
N SER A 39 -8.07 16.21 0.08
CA SER A 39 -7.09 17.27 -0.03
C SER A 39 -7.57 18.39 -0.97
N LYS A 40 -7.05 19.56 -0.79
CA LYS A 40 -7.33 20.72 -1.64
C LYS A 40 -6.90 20.51 -3.09
N ALA A 41 -5.90 19.65 -3.31
CA ALA A 41 -5.48 19.29 -4.66
C ALA A 41 -6.55 18.51 -5.45
N GLU A 42 -7.45 17.82 -4.77
CA GLU A 42 -8.50 17.00 -5.38
C GLU A 42 -9.90 17.62 -5.29
N VAL A 43 -10.18 18.33 -4.20
CA VAL A 43 -11.50 18.89 -3.94
C VAL A 43 -11.36 20.34 -3.53
N GLU A 44 -11.98 21.23 -4.30
CA GLU A 44 -12.03 22.64 -3.97
C GLU A 44 -12.77 22.85 -2.65
N GLY A 45 -12.21 23.70 -1.79
CA GLY A 45 -12.80 23.96 -0.47
C GLY A 45 -12.36 23.00 0.63
N ALA A 46 -11.62 21.93 0.31
CA ALA A 46 -11.06 21.05 1.33
C ALA A 46 -10.02 21.79 2.17
N GLU A 47 -9.94 21.41 3.45
CA GLU A 47 -9.03 22.05 4.40
C GLU A 47 -7.62 21.46 4.37
N LEU A 48 -7.49 20.20 4.00
CA LEU A 48 -6.19 19.52 3.94
C LEU A 48 -5.35 20.03 2.77
N VAL A 49 -4.17 20.52 3.07
CA VAL A 49 -3.19 20.94 2.07
C VAL A 49 -1.93 20.09 2.22
N GLY A 50 -1.48 19.53 1.14
CA GLY A 50 -0.34 18.61 1.14
C GLY A 50 -0.74 17.17 1.45
N GLY A 51 0.18 16.40 1.97
CA GLY A 51 -0.07 15.02 2.37
C GLY A 51 -0.15 14.03 1.21
N ALA A 52 0.34 14.38 0.02
CA ALA A 52 0.41 13.45 -1.10
C ALA A 52 1.33 12.26 -0.79
N THR A 53 1.08 11.15 -1.46
CA THR A 53 1.99 9.99 -1.45
C THR A 53 2.68 9.94 -2.80
N PRO A 54 3.93 10.40 -2.91
CA PRO A 54 4.68 10.27 -4.15
C PRO A 54 5.31 8.90 -4.27
N PHE A 55 5.21 8.34 -5.47
CA PHE A 55 6.01 7.20 -5.90
C PHE A 55 7.16 7.72 -6.74
N LEU A 56 8.36 7.23 -6.43
CA LEU A 56 9.60 7.79 -6.95
C LEU A 56 10.32 6.77 -7.83
N SER A 57 10.98 7.25 -8.87
CA SER A 57 11.96 6.43 -9.59
C SER A 57 13.15 6.13 -8.68
N GLY A 58 13.93 5.08 -9.01
CA GLY A 58 15.08 4.67 -8.19
C GLY A 58 16.12 5.78 -8.00
N ASP A 59 16.29 6.67 -8.99
CA ASP A 59 17.16 7.83 -8.92
C ASP A 59 16.48 9.07 -8.29
N GLN A 60 15.22 8.96 -7.90
CA GLN A 60 14.39 10.01 -7.32
C GLN A 60 14.19 11.25 -8.21
N LYS A 61 14.46 11.14 -9.51
CA LYS A 61 14.30 12.26 -10.45
C LYS A 61 12.89 12.38 -11.01
N ARG A 62 12.11 11.32 -10.97
CA ARG A 62 10.71 11.30 -11.43
C ARG A 62 9.80 10.87 -10.29
N ARG A 63 8.63 11.47 -10.25
CA ARG A 63 7.64 11.13 -9.22
C ARG A 63 6.22 11.15 -9.78
N VAL A 64 5.38 10.32 -9.22
CA VAL A 64 3.94 10.33 -9.43
C VAL A 64 3.27 10.53 -8.08
N ASP A 65 2.49 11.59 -7.98
CA ASP A 65 1.82 11.95 -6.72
C ASP A 65 0.41 11.38 -6.68
N VAL A 66 0.07 10.75 -5.56
CA VAL A 66 -1.30 10.37 -5.25
C VAL A 66 -1.78 11.28 -4.13
N HIS A 67 -2.76 12.11 -4.44
CA HIS A 67 -3.31 13.06 -3.47
C HIS A 67 -4.44 12.45 -2.65
N PRO A 68 -4.58 12.82 -1.37
CA PRO A 68 -5.68 12.36 -0.54
C PRO A 68 -7.03 12.75 -1.13
N LYS A 69 -7.91 11.78 -1.21
CA LYS A 69 -9.31 11.96 -1.58
C LYS A 69 -10.12 10.91 -0.83
N ALA A 70 -11.19 11.32 -0.15
CA ALA A 70 -11.99 10.44 0.67
C ALA A 70 -12.48 9.22 -0.12
N GLY A 71 -12.20 8.03 0.38
CA GLY A 71 -12.54 6.77 -0.26
C GLY A 71 -11.53 6.27 -1.31
N ARG A 72 -10.50 7.05 -1.62
CA ARG A 72 -9.44 6.59 -2.53
C ARG A 72 -8.63 5.50 -1.86
N VAL A 73 -8.49 4.38 -2.54
CA VAL A 73 -7.68 3.24 -2.10
C VAL A 73 -6.44 3.14 -2.97
N LEU A 74 -5.31 3.06 -2.33
CA LEU A 74 -4.02 2.89 -2.96
C LEU A 74 -3.51 1.50 -2.60
N ILE A 75 -3.25 0.67 -3.60
CA ILE A 75 -2.70 -0.67 -3.42
C ILE A 75 -1.38 -0.71 -4.16
N PHE A 76 -0.31 -1.04 -3.45
CA PHE A 76 1.00 -1.10 -4.08
C PHE A 76 1.86 -2.22 -3.49
N GLN A 77 2.78 -2.70 -4.31
CA GLN A 77 3.73 -3.73 -3.92
C GLN A 77 4.69 -3.17 -2.87
N GLN A 78 4.90 -3.93 -1.79
CA GLN A 78 5.76 -3.49 -0.69
C GLN A 78 7.22 -3.43 -1.09
N ARG A 79 7.72 -4.48 -1.70
CA ARG A 79 9.10 -4.53 -2.17
C ARG A 79 9.24 -3.82 -3.51
N GLY A 80 10.30 -3.03 -3.66
CA GLY A 80 10.68 -2.45 -4.94
C GLY A 80 10.04 -1.12 -5.30
N LEU A 81 8.98 -0.68 -4.62
CA LEU A 81 8.37 0.62 -4.87
C LEU A 81 8.84 1.65 -3.86
N LEU A 82 9.66 2.58 -4.35
CA LEU A 82 10.14 3.70 -3.56
C LEU A 82 9.04 4.75 -3.46
N HIS A 83 8.68 5.12 -2.25
CA HIS A 83 7.65 6.12 -2.00
C HIS A 83 7.95 6.90 -0.72
N SER A 84 7.22 7.98 -0.53
CA SER A 84 7.31 8.79 0.67
C SER A 84 5.95 9.37 1.03
N GLY A 85 5.89 10.17 2.05
CA GLY A 85 4.72 10.96 2.38
C GLY A 85 5.12 12.43 2.41
N ASP A 86 4.42 13.24 1.66
CA ASP A 86 4.65 14.69 1.66
C ASP A 86 4.09 15.34 2.93
N ASP A 87 4.67 16.47 3.31
CA ASP A 87 4.22 17.25 4.45
C ASP A 87 2.75 17.65 4.32
N VAL A 88 2.06 17.64 5.44
CA VAL A 88 0.78 18.29 5.60
C VAL A 88 1.05 19.73 6.03
N THR A 89 0.68 20.69 5.19
CA THR A 89 0.95 22.12 5.45
C THR A 89 -0.25 22.85 6.04
N ALA A 90 -1.44 22.29 5.92
CA ALA A 90 -2.66 22.80 6.57
C ALA A 90 -3.67 21.68 6.71
N GLY A 91 -4.49 21.74 7.75
CA GLY A 91 -5.49 20.71 8.04
C GLY A 91 -4.88 19.45 8.63
N VAL A 92 -5.65 18.38 8.61
CA VAL A 92 -5.27 17.07 9.15
C VAL A 92 -5.51 16.02 8.08
N LYS A 93 -4.57 15.10 7.94
CA LYS A 93 -4.66 13.96 7.03
C LYS A 93 -5.08 12.72 7.81
N TYR A 94 -6.21 12.12 7.40
CA TYR A 94 -6.70 10.87 7.99
C TYR A 94 -6.54 9.73 6.99
N THR A 95 -5.87 8.68 7.42
CA THR A 95 -5.63 7.49 6.59
C THR A 95 -5.78 6.21 7.40
N MET A 96 -6.09 5.14 6.70
CA MET A 96 -5.98 3.78 7.24
C MET A 96 -5.03 2.99 6.36
N ARG A 97 -4.21 2.18 6.99
CA ARG A 97 -3.28 1.31 6.29
C ARG A 97 -3.42 -0.10 6.80
N THR A 98 -3.36 -1.06 5.90
CA THR A 98 -3.24 -2.48 6.23
C THR A 98 -2.36 -3.20 5.22
N ASP A 99 -1.89 -4.36 5.61
CA ASP A 99 -1.13 -5.24 4.73
C ASP A 99 -2.04 -6.33 4.18
N MET A 100 -1.86 -6.65 2.89
CA MET A 100 -2.54 -7.79 2.29
C MET A 100 -1.67 -9.02 2.47
N MET A 101 -2.22 -10.01 3.19
CA MET A 101 -1.50 -11.23 3.53
C MET A 101 -1.77 -12.32 2.50
N PHE A 102 -0.73 -13.06 2.17
CA PHE A 102 -0.81 -14.18 1.24
C PHE A 102 -0.20 -15.42 1.88
N GLU A 103 -0.87 -16.55 1.71
CA GLU A 103 -0.32 -17.83 2.12
C GLU A 103 0.77 -18.25 1.15
N MET A 104 1.94 -18.59 1.67
CA MET A 104 3.05 -19.10 0.88
C MET A 104 2.89 -20.60 0.70
N VAL A 105 2.66 -21.01 -0.55
CA VAL A 105 2.45 -22.41 -0.92
C VAL A 105 3.79 -22.97 -1.40
N LYS A 106 4.15 -24.17 -0.91
CA LYS A 106 5.36 -24.85 -1.35
C LYS A 106 5.22 -25.28 -2.82
N PRO A 107 6.31 -25.31 -3.61
CA PRO A 107 6.23 -25.73 -5.02
C PRO A 107 5.56 -27.07 -5.25
N GLU A 108 5.70 -28.02 -4.34
CA GLU A 108 5.04 -29.33 -4.39
C GLU A 108 3.52 -29.23 -4.27
N ASP A 109 3.02 -28.32 -3.43
CA ASP A 109 1.60 -28.07 -3.27
C ASP A 109 1.02 -27.34 -4.49
N ASP A 110 1.78 -26.44 -5.11
CA ASP A 110 1.41 -25.79 -6.37
C ASP A 110 1.20 -26.82 -7.49
N VAL A 111 2.07 -27.79 -7.61
CA VAL A 111 1.95 -28.86 -8.61
C VAL A 111 0.68 -29.67 -8.40
N LYS A 112 0.34 -30.00 -7.16
CA LYS A 112 -0.89 -30.71 -6.82
C LYS A 112 -2.15 -29.90 -7.16
N VAL A 113 -2.15 -28.62 -6.86
CA VAL A 113 -3.26 -27.71 -7.19
C VAL A 113 -3.38 -27.59 -8.72
N GLY A 114 -2.27 -27.44 -9.43
CA GLY A 114 -2.26 -27.39 -10.88
C GLY A 114 -2.84 -28.64 -11.52
N LYS A 115 -2.49 -29.83 -11.04
CA LYS A 115 -3.04 -31.10 -11.52
C LYS A 115 -4.54 -31.22 -11.26
N ALA A 116 -5.00 -30.81 -10.10
CA ALA A 116 -6.41 -30.83 -9.77
C ALA A 116 -7.21 -29.88 -10.68
N ALA A 117 -6.70 -28.71 -10.97
CA ALA A 117 -7.31 -27.74 -11.88
C ALA A 117 -7.37 -28.26 -13.31
N GLU A 118 -6.32 -28.95 -13.79
CA GLU A 118 -6.30 -29.56 -15.11
C GLU A 118 -7.33 -30.68 -15.25
N THR A 119 -7.51 -31.51 -14.22
CA THR A 119 -8.50 -32.59 -14.22
C THR A 119 -9.93 -32.06 -14.30
N ASN A 120 -10.18 -30.88 -13.76
CA ASN A 120 -11.51 -30.26 -13.77
C ASN A 120 -11.82 -29.49 -15.06
N LYS A 121 -10.89 -29.39 -15.98
CA LYS A 121 -11.06 -28.71 -17.27
C LYS A 121 -11.55 -29.59 -18.41
N SER A 122 -11.68 -30.85 -18.18
CA SER A 122 -12.13 -31.81 -19.19
C SER A 122 -13.65 -31.73 -19.44
#